data_2db3b14e68d628ed0149ed3c8d9cdd23
#
_entry.id   2db3b14e68d628ed0149ed3c8d9cdd23
#
_cell.length_a   1.000
_cell.length_b   1.000
_cell.length_c   1.000
_cell.angle_alpha   90.00
_cell.angle_beta   90.00
_cell.angle_gamma   90.00
#
_symmetry.space_group_name_H-M   'P 1'
#
loop_
_entity.id
_entity.type
_entity.pdbx_description
1 polymer ?
#
loop_
_entity_poly.entity_id
_entity_poly.type
_entity_poly.pdbx_seq_one_letter_code
_entity_poly.pdbx_strand_id
1 'polypeptide(L)'
;MPRLTPLQWSLFAVFLIFYGFAVFALTRDYYLRHPPRNLASADPASQAAPKTAPTATPPTFIQREMLAAGAPAASPTGTHPEQLNDAGDQLFGQKRYAEAIPYYRRALELAPGDADASNDLGLALFDTGQTPEAIKVLRAGAERSPDFQRIWLTLGFVSGGAGDKATARAALEKARDLGPDTGIGQEAARQLSRLSDG
;
A
#
# COMPACT_ATOMS: atom_id res chain seq x y z
N MET A 1 23.95 -19.76 -32.25
CA MET A 1 23.39 -20.08 -30.94
C MET A 1 24.14 -21.30 -30.41
N PRO A 2 24.77 -21.22 -29.22
CA PRO A 2 25.48 -22.38 -28.66
C PRO A 2 24.47 -23.49 -28.34
N ARG A 3 24.74 -24.70 -28.83
CA ARG A 3 23.91 -25.86 -28.52
C ARG A 3 24.40 -26.46 -27.21
N LEU A 4 23.53 -26.48 -26.21
CA LEU A 4 23.81 -27.10 -24.91
C LEU A 4 24.01 -28.61 -25.08
N THR A 5 25.00 -29.17 -24.41
CA THR A 5 25.26 -30.60 -24.38
C THR A 5 24.16 -31.34 -23.60
N PRO A 6 23.93 -32.64 -23.83
CA PRO A 6 22.95 -33.42 -23.10
C PRO A 6 23.13 -33.35 -21.58
N LEU A 7 24.39 -33.27 -21.10
CA LEU A 7 24.73 -33.13 -19.69
C LEU A 7 24.27 -31.77 -19.14
N GLN A 8 24.43 -30.70 -19.92
CA GLN A 8 23.97 -29.37 -19.53
C GLN A 8 22.45 -29.29 -19.45
N TRP A 9 21.73 -29.95 -20.33
CA TRP A 9 20.29 -30.10 -20.29
C TRP A 9 19.81 -30.85 -19.04
N SER A 10 20.50 -31.93 -18.65
CA SER A 10 20.19 -32.69 -17.43
C SER A 10 20.39 -31.86 -16.17
N LEU A 11 21.49 -31.11 -16.07
CA LEU A 11 21.76 -30.20 -14.96
C LEU A 11 20.73 -29.05 -14.87
N PHE A 12 20.33 -28.52 -16.02
CA PHE A 12 19.29 -27.49 -16.08
C PHE A 12 17.92 -28.00 -15.63
N ALA A 13 17.55 -29.22 -16.03
CA ALA A 13 16.30 -29.85 -15.59
C ALA A 13 16.30 -30.12 -14.08
N VAL A 14 17.41 -30.61 -13.51
CA VAL A 14 17.57 -30.79 -12.05
C VAL A 14 17.47 -29.44 -11.32
N PHE A 15 18.11 -28.41 -11.84
CA PHE A 15 18.03 -27.05 -11.26
C PHE A 15 16.59 -26.54 -11.25
N LEU A 16 15.82 -26.71 -12.34
CA LEU A 16 14.41 -26.29 -12.42
C LEU A 16 13.53 -27.03 -11.40
N ILE A 17 13.79 -28.33 -11.18
CA ILE A 17 13.05 -29.12 -10.17
C ILE A 17 13.33 -28.59 -8.76
N PHE A 18 14.61 -28.39 -8.41
CA PHE A 18 14.97 -27.84 -7.09
C PHE A 18 14.49 -26.41 -6.91
N TYR A 19 14.58 -25.57 -7.93
CA TYR A 19 14.08 -24.19 -7.90
C TYR A 19 12.55 -24.16 -7.72
N GLY A 20 11.82 -25.00 -8.47
CA GLY A 20 10.37 -25.14 -8.31
C GLY A 20 9.97 -25.60 -6.91
N PHE A 21 10.73 -26.56 -6.34
CA PHE A 21 10.47 -27.04 -4.99
C PHE A 21 10.77 -25.97 -3.92
N ALA A 22 11.83 -25.20 -4.10
CA ALA A 22 12.19 -24.09 -3.19
C ALA A 22 11.12 -22.98 -3.25
N VAL A 23 10.67 -22.59 -4.44
CA VAL A 23 9.60 -21.60 -4.62
C VAL A 23 8.30 -22.12 -4.00
N PHE A 24 7.94 -23.39 -4.24
CA PHE A 24 6.74 -23.99 -3.64
C PHE A 24 6.81 -24.04 -2.10
N ALA A 25 7.96 -24.40 -1.53
CA ALA A 25 8.16 -24.47 -0.08
C ALA A 25 8.04 -23.07 0.56
N LEU A 26 8.66 -22.05 -0.05
CA LEU A 26 8.57 -20.66 0.41
C LEU A 26 7.14 -20.11 0.29
N THR A 27 6.47 -20.39 -0.82
CA THR A 27 5.08 -19.98 -1.04
C THR A 27 4.14 -20.65 -0.04
N ARG A 28 4.32 -21.96 0.20
CA ARG A 28 3.55 -22.73 1.19
C ARG A 28 3.75 -22.18 2.60
N ASP A 29 5.02 -21.91 3.00
CA ASP A 29 5.32 -21.37 4.33
C ASP A 29 4.74 -19.95 4.50
N TYR A 30 4.80 -19.13 3.44
CA TYR A 30 4.15 -17.83 3.41
C TYR A 30 2.64 -17.93 3.61
N TYR A 31 1.92 -18.80 2.87
CA TYR A 31 0.48 -18.97 3.02
C TYR A 31 0.06 -19.67 4.33
N LEU A 32 0.92 -20.48 4.92
CA LEU A 32 0.66 -21.06 6.24
C LEU A 32 0.79 -20.01 7.36
N ARG A 33 1.70 -19.05 7.21
CA ARG A 33 1.86 -17.95 8.17
C ARG A 33 0.88 -16.80 7.92
N HIS A 34 0.38 -16.67 6.69
CA HIS A 34 -0.57 -15.64 6.26
C HIS A 34 -1.76 -16.29 5.54
N PRO A 35 -2.62 -17.04 6.25
CA PRO A 35 -3.77 -17.66 5.62
C PRO A 35 -4.67 -16.57 5.02
N PRO A 36 -5.18 -16.76 3.78
CA PRO A 36 -6.17 -15.84 3.21
C PRO A 36 -7.40 -15.84 4.13
N ARG A 37 -7.68 -14.72 4.72
CA ARG A 37 -8.71 -14.53 5.76
C ARG A 37 -10.17 -14.75 5.28
N ASN A 38 -10.40 -15.12 4.04
CA ASN A 38 -11.72 -15.03 3.41
C ASN A 38 -12.45 -16.34 3.11
N LEU A 39 -12.03 -17.50 3.66
CA LEU A 39 -12.74 -18.76 3.35
C LEU A 39 -13.25 -19.58 4.55
N ALA A 40 -13.25 -19.07 5.77
CA ALA A 40 -13.69 -19.87 6.92
C ALA A 40 -14.44 -19.05 7.95
N SER A 41 -15.56 -18.45 7.63
CA SER A 41 -16.65 -18.18 8.60
C SER A 41 -17.96 -17.84 7.89
N ALA A 42 -18.46 -18.78 7.10
CA ALA A 42 -19.88 -18.85 6.87
C ALA A 42 -20.46 -19.73 8.02
N ASP A 43 -20.79 -19.10 9.13
CA ASP A 43 -21.51 -19.73 10.22
C ASP A 43 -22.95 -19.98 9.75
N PRO A 44 -23.43 -21.23 9.64
CA PRO A 44 -24.78 -21.55 9.11
C PRO A 44 -25.93 -21.18 10.06
N ALA A 45 -25.63 -20.53 11.19
CA ALA A 45 -26.64 -20.26 12.23
C ALA A 45 -27.24 -18.84 12.19
N SER A 46 -26.90 -17.98 11.21
CA SER A 46 -27.48 -16.63 11.09
C SER A 46 -28.44 -16.45 9.91
N GLN A 47 -29.18 -17.50 9.54
CA GLN A 47 -30.32 -17.38 8.63
C GLN A 47 -31.64 -17.30 9.40
N ALA A 48 -31.84 -16.27 10.19
CA ALA A 48 -33.16 -15.85 10.62
C ALA A 48 -33.47 -14.50 9.96
N ALA A 49 -34.17 -14.54 8.85
CA ALA A 49 -34.66 -13.38 8.14
C ALA A 49 -35.68 -12.60 8.97
N PRO A 50 -35.59 -11.28 9.11
CA PRO A 50 -36.74 -10.45 9.33
C PRO A 50 -37.37 -10.11 7.97
N LYS A 51 -38.61 -10.56 7.78
CA LYS A 51 -39.47 -10.09 6.69
C LYS A 51 -39.72 -8.60 6.88
N THR A 52 -39.36 -7.83 5.90
CA THR A 52 -39.94 -6.62 5.29
C THR A 52 -38.82 -5.78 4.72
N ALA A 53 -38.43 -6.07 3.47
CA ALA A 53 -37.67 -5.14 2.65
C ALA A 53 -38.65 -4.12 2.05
N PRO A 54 -38.37 -2.82 2.16
CA PRO A 54 -38.96 -1.86 1.22
C PRO A 54 -38.35 -2.10 -0.14
N THR A 55 -39.20 -2.23 -1.15
CA THR A 55 -38.88 -2.40 -2.56
C THR A 55 -37.89 -1.29 -2.98
N ALA A 56 -36.62 -1.65 -3.14
CA ALA A 56 -35.64 -0.74 -3.67
C ALA A 56 -35.94 -0.50 -5.15
N THR A 57 -36.46 0.65 -5.45
CA THR A 57 -36.57 1.19 -6.81
C THR A 57 -35.16 1.22 -7.41
N PRO A 58 -34.92 0.72 -8.63
CA PRO A 58 -33.61 0.81 -9.25
C PRO A 58 -33.20 2.28 -9.35
N PRO A 59 -31.92 2.64 -9.08
CA PRO A 59 -31.48 4.02 -9.07
C PRO A 59 -31.77 4.68 -10.41
N THR A 60 -32.41 5.85 -10.38
CA THR A 60 -32.71 6.66 -11.56
C THR A 60 -31.42 7.05 -12.27
N PHE A 61 -31.48 7.30 -13.57
CA PHE A 61 -30.34 7.72 -14.41
C PHE A 61 -29.51 8.84 -13.76
N ILE A 62 -30.15 9.78 -13.08
CA ILE A 62 -29.51 10.88 -12.34
C ILE A 62 -28.65 10.38 -11.16
N GLN A 63 -29.12 9.35 -10.42
CA GLN A 63 -28.32 8.75 -9.33
C GLN A 63 -27.10 7.98 -9.84
N ARG A 64 -27.21 7.40 -11.03
CA ARG A 64 -26.11 6.69 -11.69
C ARG A 64 -25.04 7.65 -12.20
N GLU A 65 -25.45 8.84 -12.66
CA GLU A 65 -24.55 9.89 -13.15
C GLU A 65 -23.87 10.65 -12.00
N MET A 66 -24.57 10.84 -10.86
CA MET A 66 -23.96 11.38 -9.62
C MET A 66 -22.96 10.41 -8.98
N LEU A 67 -23.15 9.10 -9.11
CA LEU A 67 -22.17 8.08 -8.72
C LEU A 67 -20.94 8.06 -9.66
N ALA A 68 -21.11 8.42 -10.93
CA ALA A 68 -20.03 8.54 -11.91
C ALA A 68 -19.29 9.89 -11.84
N ALA A 69 -19.91 10.93 -11.27
CA ALA A 69 -19.40 12.29 -11.21
C ALA A 69 -18.66 12.63 -9.88
N GLY A 70 -18.12 11.63 -9.16
CA GLY A 70 -17.27 11.88 -8.00
C GLY A 70 -18.00 12.49 -6.80
N ALA A 71 -19.18 11.95 -6.46
CA ALA A 71 -19.72 12.15 -5.11
C ALA A 71 -18.65 11.72 -4.09
N PRO A 72 -18.43 12.48 -2.99
CA PRO A 72 -17.46 12.08 -1.96
C PRO A 72 -17.78 10.65 -1.54
N ALA A 73 -16.82 9.75 -1.71
CA ALA A 73 -16.98 8.36 -1.34
C ALA A 73 -17.54 8.33 0.08
N ALA A 74 -18.65 7.61 0.29
CA ALA A 74 -19.25 7.47 1.61
C ALA A 74 -18.15 7.06 2.57
N SER A 75 -18.01 7.79 3.69
CA SER A 75 -16.96 7.50 4.67
C SER A 75 -17.01 6.02 5.03
N PRO A 76 -15.88 5.30 4.97
CA PRO A 76 -15.87 3.88 5.24
C PRO A 76 -16.34 3.63 6.69
N THR A 77 -17.32 2.74 6.86
CA THR A 77 -17.94 2.43 8.16
C THR A 77 -17.18 1.37 8.96
N GLY A 78 -16.00 0.98 8.50
CA GLY A 78 -15.16 -0.03 9.15
C GLY A 78 -14.73 0.36 10.56
N THR A 79 -14.64 -0.63 11.46
CA THR A 79 -14.20 -0.49 12.85
C THR A 79 -12.80 -1.09 13.08
N HIS A 80 -12.24 -1.78 12.10
CA HIS A 80 -10.93 -2.42 12.16
C HIS A 80 -9.93 -1.67 11.27
N PRO A 81 -8.90 -1.03 11.84
CA PRO A 81 -7.96 -0.22 11.07
C PRO A 81 -7.23 -1.02 9.98
N GLU A 82 -6.85 -2.28 10.25
CA GLU A 82 -6.20 -3.15 9.28
C GLU A 82 -7.07 -3.41 8.03
N GLN A 83 -8.38 -3.69 8.23
CA GLN A 83 -9.29 -3.94 7.10
C GLN A 83 -9.53 -2.69 6.27
N LEU A 84 -9.52 -1.52 6.92
CA LEU A 84 -9.61 -0.24 6.22
C LEU A 84 -8.35 0.02 5.41
N ASN A 85 -7.18 -0.26 5.97
CA ASN A 85 -5.92 -0.14 5.24
C ASN A 85 -5.89 -1.07 4.03
N ASP A 86 -6.21 -2.36 4.21
CA ASP A 86 -6.31 -3.35 3.12
C ASP A 86 -7.26 -2.90 2.00
N ALA A 87 -8.40 -2.29 2.35
CA ALA A 87 -9.35 -1.77 1.36
C ALA A 87 -8.79 -0.54 0.62
N GLY A 88 -8.09 0.34 1.33
CA GLY A 88 -7.33 1.44 0.75
C GLY A 88 -6.27 0.96 -0.23
N ASP A 89 -5.50 -0.06 0.14
CA ASP A 89 -4.45 -0.66 -0.69
C ASP A 89 -5.00 -1.27 -1.98
N GLN A 90 -6.15 -1.93 -1.90
CA GLN A 90 -6.81 -2.45 -3.10
C GLN A 90 -7.20 -1.34 -4.09
N LEU A 91 -7.72 -0.22 -3.58
CA LEU A 91 -8.06 0.94 -4.40
C LEU A 91 -6.80 1.62 -4.94
N PHE A 92 -5.78 1.76 -4.11
CA PHE A 92 -4.48 2.32 -4.50
C PHE A 92 -3.83 1.51 -5.63
N GLY A 93 -3.82 0.18 -5.51
CA GLY A 93 -3.33 -0.74 -6.55
C GLY A 93 -4.09 -0.62 -7.88
N GLN A 94 -5.37 -0.21 -7.84
CA GLN A 94 -6.19 0.10 -9.00
C GLN A 94 -6.00 1.55 -9.50
N LYS A 95 -5.08 2.33 -8.91
CA LYS A 95 -4.83 3.76 -9.16
C LYS A 95 -6.04 4.67 -8.84
N ARG A 96 -6.95 4.19 -8.01
CA ARG A 96 -8.12 4.93 -7.53
C ARG A 96 -7.78 5.68 -6.26
N TYR A 97 -6.73 6.51 -6.33
CA TYR A 97 -6.11 7.17 -5.18
C TYR A 97 -7.09 8.05 -4.39
N ALA A 98 -7.93 8.80 -5.09
CA ALA A 98 -8.93 9.66 -4.44
C ALA A 98 -9.93 8.86 -3.59
N GLU A 99 -10.23 7.63 -4.01
CA GLU A 99 -11.14 6.74 -3.29
C GLU A 99 -10.44 5.98 -2.15
N ALA A 100 -9.13 5.78 -2.23
CA ALA A 100 -8.33 5.18 -1.16
C ALA A 100 -8.18 6.11 0.06
N ILE A 101 -8.07 7.43 -0.16
CA ILE A 101 -7.84 8.44 0.88
C ILE A 101 -8.79 8.32 2.09
N PRO A 102 -10.12 8.23 1.93
CA PRO A 102 -11.03 8.12 3.08
C PRO A 102 -10.83 6.85 3.90
N TYR A 103 -10.37 5.76 3.28
CA TYR A 103 -10.08 4.52 3.99
C TYR A 103 -8.84 4.65 4.87
N TYR A 104 -7.74 5.17 4.34
CA TYR A 104 -6.54 5.42 5.12
C TYR A 104 -6.77 6.45 6.25
N ARG A 105 -7.52 7.53 5.97
CA ARG A 105 -7.90 8.49 7.02
C ARG A 105 -8.66 7.81 8.14
N ARG A 106 -9.64 6.95 7.80
CA ARG A 106 -10.41 6.23 8.81
C ARG A 106 -9.56 5.22 9.57
N ALA A 107 -8.62 4.53 8.92
CA ALA A 107 -7.65 3.67 9.59
C ALA A 107 -6.83 4.44 10.63
N LEU A 108 -6.34 5.64 10.27
CA LEU A 108 -5.56 6.51 11.15
C LEU A 108 -6.38 7.14 12.28
N GLU A 109 -7.68 7.37 12.12
CA GLU A 109 -8.55 7.76 13.22
C GLU A 109 -8.63 6.67 14.30
N LEU A 110 -8.63 5.40 13.89
CA LEU A 110 -8.71 4.25 14.79
C LEU A 110 -7.33 3.85 15.33
N ALA A 111 -6.28 3.99 14.54
CA ALA A 111 -4.91 3.66 14.87
C ALA A 111 -3.95 4.79 14.45
N PRO A 112 -3.86 5.89 15.23
CA PRO A 112 -3.05 7.06 14.85
C PRO A 112 -1.55 6.80 14.71
N GLY A 113 -1.05 5.69 15.26
CA GLY A 113 0.35 5.26 15.18
C GLY A 113 0.66 4.35 14.00
N ASP A 114 -0.30 4.03 13.15
CA ASP A 114 -0.08 3.16 12.00
C ASP A 114 0.79 3.88 10.94
N ALA A 115 2.03 3.41 10.85
CA ALA A 115 3.02 4.00 9.96
C ALA A 115 2.77 3.64 8.48
N ASP A 116 2.25 2.43 8.21
CA ASP A 116 1.88 2.01 6.85
C ASP A 116 0.71 2.85 6.35
N ALA A 117 -0.36 2.98 7.13
CA ALA A 117 -1.50 3.82 6.77
C ALA A 117 -1.11 5.29 6.57
N SER A 118 -0.18 5.82 7.40
CA SER A 118 0.34 7.20 7.23
C SER A 118 1.14 7.35 5.94
N ASN A 119 1.95 6.37 5.59
CA ASN A 119 2.73 6.34 4.35
C ASN A 119 1.82 6.31 3.12
N ASP A 120 0.83 5.42 3.12
CA ASP A 120 -0.02 5.16 1.97
C ASP A 120 -1.04 6.29 1.75
N LEU A 121 -1.53 6.90 2.85
CA LEU A 121 -2.29 8.15 2.78
C LEU A 121 -1.45 9.27 2.16
N GLY A 122 -0.19 9.40 2.59
CA GLY A 122 0.72 10.40 2.03
C GLY A 122 0.94 10.25 0.53
N LEU A 123 1.14 9.02 0.06
CA LEU A 123 1.27 8.73 -1.37
C LEU A 123 -0.03 9.01 -2.13
N ALA A 124 -1.18 8.55 -1.62
CA ALA A 124 -2.47 8.79 -2.25
C ALA A 124 -2.80 10.28 -2.39
N LEU A 125 -2.49 11.08 -1.35
CA LEU A 125 -2.62 12.54 -1.38
C LEU A 125 -1.68 13.17 -2.41
N PHE A 126 -0.43 12.71 -2.51
CA PHE A 126 0.52 13.20 -3.49
C PHE A 126 0.05 12.91 -4.93
N ASP A 127 -0.38 11.66 -5.20
CA ASP A 127 -0.86 11.23 -6.51
C ASP A 127 -2.16 11.94 -6.95
N THR A 128 -2.92 12.49 -5.98
CA THR A 128 -4.11 13.33 -6.23
C THR A 128 -3.80 14.83 -6.26
N GLY A 129 -2.52 15.22 -6.20
CA GLY A 129 -2.08 16.63 -6.26
C GLY A 129 -2.20 17.39 -4.94
N GLN A 130 -2.56 16.73 -3.84
CA GLN A 130 -2.69 17.33 -2.50
C GLN A 130 -1.35 17.32 -1.75
N THR A 131 -0.29 17.76 -2.43
CA THR A 131 1.10 17.68 -1.95
C THR A 131 1.35 18.31 -0.57
N PRO A 132 0.81 19.49 -0.23
CA PRO A 132 1.02 20.06 1.11
C PRO A 132 0.44 19.21 2.23
N GLU A 133 -0.72 18.57 2.00
CA GLU A 133 -1.33 17.67 2.98
C GLU A 133 -0.55 16.35 3.07
N ALA A 134 -0.08 15.82 1.94
CA ALA A 134 0.80 14.66 1.90
C ALA A 134 2.04 14.83 2.79
N ILE A 135 2.75 15.96 2.64
CA ILE A 135 3.93 16.27 3.46
C ILE A 135 3.57 16.34 4.94
N LYS A 136 2.43 16.97 5.28
CA LYS A 136 1.97 17.06 6.67
C LYS A 136 1.71 15.68 7.28
N VAL A 137 1.00 14.82 6.56
CA VAL A 137 0.67 13.45 7.02
C VAL A 137 1.93 12.60 7.18
N LEU A 138 2.81 12.62 6.16
CA LEU A 138 4.06 11.87 6.19
C LEU A 138 4.98 12.31 7.33
N ARG A 139 5.11 13.61 7.56
CA ARG A 139 5.90 14.14 8.69
C ARG A 139 5.33 13.69 10.02
N ALA A 140 4.02 13.83 10.23
CA ALA A 140 3.38 13.40 11.47
C ALA A 140 3.50 11.88 11.70
N GLY A 141 3.42 11.07 10.64
CA GLY A 141 3.64 9.63 10.72
C GLY A 141 5.11 9.28 11.05
N ALA A 142 6.07 9.95 10.41
CA ALA A 142 7.49 9.79 10.67
C ALA A 142 7.90 10.19 12.10
N GLU A 143 7.28 11.22 12.66
CA GLU A 143 7.50 11.63 14.05
C GLU A 143 6.97 10.59 15.07
N ARG A 144 5.85 9.92 14.75
CA ARG A 144 5.27 8.87 15.60
C ARG A 144 6.00 7.53 15.48
N SER A 145 6.55 7.25 14.31
CA SER A 145 7.24 6.00 13.99
C SER A 145 8.61 6.29 13.38
N PRO A 146 9.56 6.83 14.16
CA PRO A 146 10.84 7.34 13.67
C PRO A 146 11.75 6.26 13.07
N ASP A 147 11.51 4.99 13.39
CA ASP A 147 12.29 3.85 12.89
C ASP A 147 11.64 3.21 11.63
N PHE A 148 10.49 3.68 11.21
CA PHE A 148 9.83 3.18 10.02
C PHE A 148 10.46 3.79 8.76
N GLN A 149 11.46 3.11 8.23
CA GLN A 149 12.34 3.58 7.15
C GLN A 149 11.57 4.07 5.91
N ARG A 150 10.50 3.37 5.52
CA ARG A 150 9.75 3.67 4.30
C ARG A 150 9.15 5.07 4.31
N ILE A 151 8.58 5.51 5.43
CA ILE A 151 7.92 6.83 5.51
C ILE A 151 8.90 7.97 5.30
N TRP A 152 10.16 7.81 5.75
CA TRP A 152 11.22 8.79 5.53
C TRP A 152 11.61 8.88 4.06
N LEU A 153 11.70 7.74 3.36
CA LEU A 153 11.93 7.73 1.92
C LEU A 153 10.80 8.44 1.18
N THR A 154 9.55 8.13 1.52
CA THR A 154 8.36 8.73 0.90
C THR A 154 8.28 10.23 1.19
N LEU A 155 8.55 10.67 2.42
CA LEU A 155 8.61 12.09 2.77
C LEU A 155 9.68 12.82 1.95
N GLY A 156 10.85 12.21 1.78
CA GLY A 156 11.92 12.75 0.96
C GLY A 156 11.52 12.89 -0.51
N PHE A 157 10.91 11.85 -1.07
CA PHE A 157 10.41 11.84 -2.45
C PHE A 157 9.36 12.94 -2.70
N VAL A 158 8.34 13.01 -1.84
CA VAL A 158 7.23 13.97 -1.97
C VAL A 158 7.72 15.41 -1.78
N SER A 159 8.58 15.64 -0.77
CA SER A 159 9.16 16.98 -0.52
C SER A 159 10.07 17.43 -1.67
N GLY A 160 10.85 16.51 -2.24
CA GLY A 160 11.68 16.77 -3.43
C GLY A 160 10.84 17.16 -4.64
N GLY A 161 9.74 16.44 -4.88
CA GLY A 161 8.77 16.77 -5.93
C GLY A 161 8.07 18.12 -5.73
N ALA A 162 7.91 18.55 -4.47
CA ALA A 162 7.38 19.86 -4.11
C ALA A 162 8.43 21.01 -4.20
N GLY A 163 9.69 20.69 -4.45
CA GLY A 163 10.79 21.68 -4.48
C GLY A 163 11.35 22.02 -3.09
N ASP A 164 10.87 21.40 -2.01
CA ASP A 164 11.44 21.55 -0.68
C ASP A 164 12.68 20.65 -0.52
N LYS A 165 13.78 21.11 -1.13
CA LYS A 165 15.06 20.39 -1.13
C LYS A 165 15.62 20.16 0.29
N ALA A 166 15.32 21.05 1.24
CA ALA A 166 15.82 20.95 2.60
C ALA A 166 15.16 19.79 3.36
N THR A 167 13.82 19.74 3.35
CA THR A 167 13.06 18.62 3.94
C THR A 167 13.35 17.31 3.22
N ALA A 168 13.44 17.33 1.88
CA ALA A 168 13.76 16.15 1.09
C ALA A 168 15.11 15.55 1.49
N ARG A 169 16.16 16.37 1.59
CA ARG A 169 17.50 15.93 2.00
C ARG A 169 17.48 15.30 3.38
N ALA A 170 16.94 16.01 4.37
CA ALA A 170 16.89 15.52 5.75
C ALA A 170 16.14 14.18 5.89
N ALA A 171 15.01 14.04 5.20
CA ALA A 171 14.22 12.81 5.21
C ALA A 171 14.96 11.65 4.51
N LEU A 172 15.59 11.89 3.37
CA LEU A 172 16.36 10.86 2.67
C LEU A 172 17.61 10.42 3.43
N GLU A 173 18.31 11.35 4.10
CA GLU A 173 19.42 11.01 4.99
C GLU A 173 18.94 10.10 6.11
N LYS A 174 17.81 10.42 6.76
CA LYS A 174 17.23 9.57 7.79
C LYS A 174 16.83 8.19 7.25
N ALA A 175 16.22 8.13 6.07
CA ALA A 175 15.87 6.86 5.42
C ALA A 175 17.10 5.99 5.13
N ARG A 176 18.19 6.60 4.62
CA ARG A 176 19.45 5.90 4.39
C ARG A 176 20.07 5.38 5.69
N ASP A 177 20.12 6.23 6.73
CA ASP A 177 20.83 5.92 7.97
C ASP A 177 20.12 4.86 8.81
N LEU A 178 18.79 4.70 8.69
CA LEU A 178 18.02 3.63 9.31
C LEU A 178 18.34 2.23 8.75
N GLY A 179 18.86 2.14 7.54
CA GLY A 179 19.23 0.86 6.95
C GLY A 179 19.95 1.04 5.61
N PRO A 180 21.25 1.37 5.60
CA PRO A 180 21.98 1.70 4.37
C PRO A 180 22.04 0.55 3.37
N ASP A 181 22.02 -0.70 3.85
CA ASP A 181 22.11 -1.91 3.03
C ASP A 181 20.74 -2.40 2.52
N THR A 182 19.65 -1.81 2.99
CA THR A 182 18.31 -2.14 2.51
C THR A 182 18.05 -1.52 1.13
N GLY A 183 17.10 -2.08 0.38
CA GLY A 183 16.64 -1.47 -0.88
C GLY A 183 16.14 -0.05 -0.71
N ILE A 184 15.51 0.26 0.44
CA ILE A 184 15.01 1.60 0.78
C ILE A 184 16.19 2.55 1.01
N GLY A 185 17.20 2.15 1.79
CA GLY A 185 18.39 2.97 2.04
C GLY A 185 19.21 3.26 0.78
N GLN A 186 19.34 2.26 -0.09
CA GLN A 186 19.99 2.43 -1.39
C GLN A 186 19.21 3.39 -2.31
N GLU A 187 17.87 3.32 -2.31
CA GLU A 187 17.05 4.27 -3.05
C GLU A 187 17.17 5.69 -2.49
N ALA A 188 17.16 5.82 -1.17
CA ALA A 188 17.39 7.12 -0.51
C ALA A 188 18.76 7.73 -0.91
N ALA A 189 19.82 6.92 -0.94
CA ALA A 189 21.14 7.37 -1.40
C ALA A 189 21.14 7.84 -2.85
N ARG A 190 20.45 7.11 -3.75
CA ARG A 190 20.29 7.52 -5.15
C ARG A 190 19.55 8.86 -5.30
N GLN A 191 18.48 9.06 -4.51
CA GLN A 191 17.73 10.31 -4.55
C GLN A 191 18.53 11.47 -3.97
N LEU A 192 19.34 11.26 -2.92
CA LEU A 192 20.27 12.26 -2.39
C LEU A 192 21.27 12.74 -3.44
N SER A 193 21.86 11.83 -4.21
CA SER A 193 22.78 12.18 -5.29
C SER A 193 22.10 13.09 -6.32
N ARG A 194 20.87 12.74 -6.75
CA ARG A 194 20.10 13.57 -7.70
C ARG A 194 19.78 14.96 -7.17
N LEU A 195 19.52 15.09 -5.86
CA LEU A 195 19.28 16.39 -5.23
C LEU A 195 20.53 17.26 -5.16
N SER A 196 21.72 16.65 -5.20
CA SER A 196 23.00 17.38 -5.16
C SER A 196 23.40 17.92 -6.53
N ASP A 197 23.00 17.23 -7.60
CA ASP A 197 23.40 17.51 -8.98
C ASP A 197 22.50 18.55 -9.67
N GLY A 198 21.40 18.98 -9.05
CA GLY A 198 20.42 19.95 -9.56
C GLY A 198 20.19 21.12 -8.60
#